data_647fac4d49e2e28508c9eea22738b8a8
#
_entry.id   647fac4d49e2e28508c9eea22738b8a8
#
_cell.length_a   1.000
_cell.length_b   1.000
_cell.length_c   1.000
_cell.angle_alpha   90.00
_cell.angle_beta   90.00
_cell.angle_gamma   90.00
#
_symmetry.space_group_name_H-M   'P 1'
#
loop_
_entity.id
_entity.type
_entity.pdbx_description
1 polymer ?
#
loop_
_entity_poly.entity_id
_entity_poly.type
_entity_poly.pdbx_seq_one_letter_code
_entity_poly.pdbx_strand_id
1 'polypeptide(L)'
;MAYLRDPELIYQQSFSAIRKEADLSHFPQDIAKIVVRMIHSCGMIDIAQNIVYTISAASEGKAALMHGAPVLCDSRMVCEGCLLYTSDAADE
;
A
#
# COMPACT_ATOMS: atom_id res chain seq x y z
N MET A 1 8.14 -26.66 -14.76
CA MET A 1 7.55 -25.30 -14.56
C MET A 1 7.93 -24.78 -13.20
N ALA A 2 8.52 -23.62 -13.15
CA ALA A 2 8.93 -23.02 -11.90
C ALA A 2 7.76 -22.30 -11.25
N TYR A 3 7.56 -22.56 -9.96
CA TYR A 3 6.60 -21.80 -9.16
C TYR A 3 7.31 -20.64 -8.49
N LEU A 4 6.65 -19.47 -8.48
CA LEU A 4 7.07 -18.40 -7.60
C LEU A 4 6.52 -18.68 -6.22
N ARG A 5 7.38 -19.19 -5.33
CA ARG A 5 7.00 -19.49 -3.95
C ARG A 5 7.40 -18.40 -2.97
N ASP A 6 8.29 -17.50 -3.40
CA ASP A 6 8.72 -16.40 -2.58
C ASP A 6 7.64 -15.29 -2.62
N PRO A 7 6.97 -15.00 -1.49
CA PRO A 7 5.94 -13.96 -1.46
C PRO A 7 6.44 -12.60 -1.91
N GLU A 8 7.68 -12.27 -1.62
CA GLU A 8 8.26 -10.99 -2.01
C GLU A 8 8.38 -10.88 -3.52
N LEU A 9 8.81 -11.94 -4.20
CA LEU A 9 8.89 -11.96 -5.66
C LEU A 9 7.52 -11.84 -6.30
N ILE A 10 6.50 -12.48 -5.72
CA ILE A 10 5.13 -12.38 -6.19
C ILE A 10 4.63 -10.94 -6.08
N TYR A 11 4.89 -10.27 -4.95
CA TYR A 11 4.53 -8.87 -4.77
C TYR A 11 5.26 -7.98 -5.76
N GLN A 12 6.55 -8.20 -5.97
CA GLN A 12 7.33 -7.40 -6.92
C GLN A 12 6.80 -7.53 -8.34
N GLN A 13 6.43 -8.73 -8.76
CA GLN A 13 5.87 -8.96 -10.09
C GLN A 13 4.51 -8.29 -10.24
N SER A 14 3.65 -8.41 -9.24
CA SER A 14 2.34 -7.78 -9.24
C SER A 14 2.47 -6.25 -9.30
N PHE A 15 3.33 -5.67 -8.48
CA PHE A 15 3.54 -4.23 -8.45
C PHE A 15 4.15 -3.72 -9.76
N SER A 16 5.06 -4.48 -10.35
CA SER A 16 5.64 -4.14 -11.64
C SER A 16 4.59 -4.13 -12.74
N ALA A 17 3.71 -5.12 -12.77
CA ALA A 17 2.60 -5.18 -13.73
C ALA A 17 1.66 -3.99 -13.56
N ILE A 18 1.32 -3.63 -12.31
CA ILE A 18 0.46 -2.49 -12.01
C ILE A 18 1.11 -1.19 -12.53
N ARG A 19 2.42 -1.02 -12.28
CA ARG A 19 3.13 0.18 -12.72
C ARG A 19 3.18 0.32 -14.23
N LYS A 20 3.14 -0.79 -14.97
CA LYS A 20 3.11 -0.77 -16.43
C LYS A 20 1.74 -0.38 -16.98
N GLU A 21 0.67 -0.79 -16.31
CA GLU A 21 -0.70 -0.59 -16.78
C GLU A 21 -1.33 0.70 -16.27
N ALA A 22 -1.00 1.10 -15.03
CA ALA A 22 -1.56 2.30 -14.43
C ALA A 22 -0.68 3.52 -14.73
N ASP A 23 -1.31 4.66 -15.00
CA ASP A 23 -0.59 5.92 -15.12
C ASP A 23 -0.38 6.51 -13.73
N LEU A 24 0.85 6.42 -13.25
CA LEU A 24 1.25 6.93 -11.93
C LEU A 24 2.11 8.18 -12.03
N SER A 25 2.28 8.73 -13.24
CA SER A 25 3.20 9.84 -13.49
C SER A 25 2.83 11.12 -12.75
N HIS A 26 1.54 11.29 -12.42
CA HIS A 26 1.06 12.48 -11.72
C HIS A 26 1.14 12.38 -10.19
N PHE A 27 1.63 11.25 -9.67
CA PHE A 27 1.82 11.09 -8.23
C PHE A 27 3.29 11.27 -7.85
N PRO A 28 3.58 11.91 -6.69
CA PRO A 28 4.91 11.81 -6.10
C PRO A 28 5.27 10.36 -5.81
N GLN A 29 6.56 10.06 -5.73
CA GLN A 29 7.03 8.69 -5.60
C GLN A 29 6.47 7.97 -4.37
N ASP A 30 6.38 8.65 -3.23
CA ASP A 30 5.84 8.07 -2.00
C ASP A 30 4.33 7.79 -2.11
N ILE A 31 3.59 8.70 -2.71
CA ILE A 31 2.15 8.51 -2.96
C ILE A 31 1.94 7.40 -3.99
N ALA A 32 2.77 7.34 -5.04
CA ALA A 32 2.67 6.28 -6.05
C ALA A 32 2.81 4.90 -5.44
N LYS A 33 3.70 4.71 -4.47
CA LYS A 33 3.84 3.44 -3.76
C LYS A 33 2.55 3.03 -3.04
N ILE A 34 1.87 3.98 -2.43
CA ILE A 34 0.59 3.72 -1.76
C ILE A 34 -0.48 3.35 -2.78
N VAL A 35 -0.55 4.08 -3.90
CA VAL A 35 -1.51 3.81 -4.96
C VAL A 35 -1.33 2.41 -5.54
N VAL A 36 -0.08 1.98 -5.77
CA VAL A 36 0.22 0.63 -6.26
C VAL A 36 -0.33 -0.42 -5.31
N ARG A 37 -0.16 -0.23 -4.00
CA ARG A 37 -0.68 -1.16 -2.99
C ARG A 37 -2.20 -1.17 -2.96
N MET A 38 -2.83 -0.02 -3.13
CA MET A 38 -4.29 0.07 -3.21
C MET A 38 -4.83 -0.71 -4.42
N ILE A 39 -4.20 -0.54 -5.58
CA ILE A 39 -4.57 -1.26 -6.80
C ILE A 39 -4.36 -2.76 -6.60
N HIS A 40 -3.24 -3.16 -6.00
CA HIS A 40 -2.96 -4.56 -5.71
C HIS A 40 -4.07 -5.18 -4.84
N SER A 41 -4.58 -4.42 -3.88
CA SER A 41 -5.61 -4.92 -2.96
C SER A 41 -6.98 -5.09 -3.63
N CYS A 42 -7.38 -4.14 -4.48
CA CYS A 42 -8.72 -4.15 -5.08
C CYS A 42 -8.75 -4.70 -6.51
N GLY A 43 -7.59 -4.78 -7.17
CA GLY A 43 -7.50 -5.23 -8.56
C GLY A 43 -8.04 -4.26 -9.59
N MET A 44 -8.31 -3.01 -9.22
CA MET A 44 -8.91 -2.00 -10.08
C MET A 44 -7.89 -0.92 -10.44
N ILE A 45 -7.33 -1.01 -11.64
CA ILE A 45 -6.30 -0.07 -12.11
C ILE A 45 -6.84 1.36 -12.26
N ASP A 46 -8.09 1.49 -12.65
CA ASP A 46 -8.74 2.78 -12.89
C ASP A 46 -8.94 3.60 -11.60
N ILE A 47 -8.82 3.01 -10.43
CA ILE A 47 -8.89 3.73 -9.15
C ILE A 47 -7.85 4.85 -9.08
N ALA A 48 -6.71 4.71 -9.78
CA ALA A 48 -5.66 5.72 -9.80
C ALA A 48 -6.16 7.08 -10.28
N GLN A 49 -7.17 7.10 -11.14
CA GLN A 49 -7.73 8.34 -11.68
C GLN A 49 -8.62 9.07 -10.68
N ASN A 50 -9.07 8.37 -9.66
CA ASN A 50 -10.04 8.90 -8.68
C ASN A 50 -9.41 9.19 -7.32
N ILE A 51 -8.10 9.01 -7.17
CA ILE A 51 -7.41 9.24 -5.90
C ILE A 51 -7.08 10.72 -5.76
N VAL A 52 -7.54 11.30 -4.64
CA VAL A 52 -7.22 12.66 -4.23
C VAL A 52 -6.37 12.57 -2.97
N TYR A 53 -5.33 13.37 -2.89
CA TYR A 53 -4.38 13.32 -1.78
C TYR A 53 -3.81 14.71 -1.48
N THR A 54 -3.27 14.87 -0.27
CA THR A 54 -2.41 16.02 0.06
C THR A 54 -0.96 15.63 -0.18
N ILE A 55 -0.13 16.59 -0.52
CA ILE A 55 1.27 16.31 -0.91
C ILE A 55 2.07 15.67 0.23
N SER A 56 1.72 15.96 1.47
CA SER A 56 2.39 15.42 2.66
C SER A 56 1.70 14.18 3.24
N ALA A 57 0.68 13.64 2.58
CA ALA A 57 -0.14 12.55 3.13
C ALA A 57 0.70 11.34 3.54
N ALA A 58 1.63 10.90 2.68
CA ALA A 58 2.45 9.72 2.94
C ALA A 58 3.42 9.95 4.10
N SER A 59 4.13 11.07 4.12
CA SER A 59 5.10 11.37 5.17
C SER A 59 4.42 11.62 6.52
N GLU A 60 3.31 12.35 6.55
CA GLU A 60 2.57 12.60 7.77
C GLU A 60 1.92 11.32 8.30
N GLY A 61 1.35 10.50 7.41
CA GLY A 61 0.77 9.23 7.79
C GLY A 61 1.81 8.28 8.38
N LYS A 62 2.97 8.19 7.77
CA LYS A 62 4.07 7.37 8.28
C LYS A 62 4.52 7.86 9.66
N ALA A 63 4.71 9.15 9.83
CA ALA A 63 5.09 9.73 11.12
C ALA A 63 4.05 9.44 12.20
N ALA A 64 2.77 9.60 11.88
CA ALA A 64 1.70 9.32 12.82
C ALA A 64 1.70 7.86 13.27
N LEU A 65 1.88 6.92 12.35
CA LEU A 65 1.95 5.49 12.68
C LEU A 65 3.16 5.18 13.56
N MET A 66 4.31 5.78 13.28
CA MET A 66 5.51 5.59 14.08
C MET A 66 5.38 6.15 15.49
N HIS A 67 4.52 7.15 15.69
CA HIS A 67 4.22 7.72 16.99
C HIS A 67 3.06 7.04 17.70
N GLY A 68 2.56 5.93 17.15
CA GLY A 68 1.51 5.14 17.79
C GLY A 68 0.10 5.67 17.61
N ALA A 69 -0.15 6.48 16.59
CA ALA A 69 -1.50 6.96 16.32
C ALA A 69 -2.45 5.79 16.07
N PRO A 70 -3.72 5.90 16.49
CA PRO A 70 -4.69 4.83 16.26
C PRO A 70 -5.00 4.68 14.79
N VAL A 71 -5.26 3.44 14.36
CA VAL A 71 -5.68 3.11 13.01
C VAL A 71 -7.18 2.78 13.04
N LEU A 72 -7.97 3.55 12.30
CA LEU A 72 -9.41 3.33 12.21
C LEU A 72 -9.68 2.35 11.08
N CYS A 73 -10.41 1.30 11.38
CA CYS A 73 -10.75 0.25 10.43
C CYS A 73 -12.25 0.09 10.34
N ASP A 74 -12.74 -0.28 9.14
CA ASP A 74 -14.16 -0.47 8.90
C ASP A 74 -14.64 -1.89 9.23
N SER A 75 -13.72 -2.81 9.49
CA SER A 75 -14.06 -4.18 9.86
C SER A 75 -13.09 -4.73 10.89
N ARG A 76 -13.58 -5.69 11.69
CA ARG A 76 -12.74 -6.35 12.71
C ARG A 76 -11.60 -7.13 12.07
N MET A 77 -11.84 -7.78 10.94
CA MET A 77 -10.82 -8.55 10.26
C MET A 77 -9.64 -7.68 9.84
N VAL A 78 -9.92 -6.53 9.25
CA VAL A 78 -8.89 -5.56 8.85
C VAL A 78 -8.16 -5.03 10.09
N CYS A 79 -8.89 -4.73 11.15
CA CYS A 79 -8.30 -4.22 12.38
C CYS A 79 -7.31 -5.21 12.99
N GLU A 80 -7.67 -6.49 13.07
CA GLU A 80 -6.79 -7.53 13.60
C GLU A 80 -5.56 -7.73 12.72
N GLY A 81 -5.72 -7.69 11.40
CA GLY A 81 -4.60 -7.76 10.46
C GLY A 81 -3.64 -6.59 10.62
N CYS A 82 -4.16 -5.39 10.78
CA CYS A 82 -3.33 -4.20 11.00
C CYS A 82 -2.53 -4.29 12.30
N LEU A 83 -3.14 -4.79 13.37
CA LEU A 83 -2.44 -4.94 14.65
C LEU A 83 -1.25 -5.88 14.53
N LEU A 84 -1.41 -7.02 13.83
CA LEU A 84 -0.32 -7.97 13.64
C LEU A 84 0.84 -7.36 12.83
N TYR A 85 0.52 -6.76 11.69
CA TYR A 85 1.55 -6.22 10.81
C TYR A 85 2.19 -4.94 11.34
N THR A 86 1.41 -4.10 12.00
CA THR A 86 1.94 -2.86 12.58
C THR A 86 2.90 -3.15 13.72
N SER A 87 2.62 -4.15 14.55
CA SER A 87 3.53 -4.54 15.63
C SER A 87 4.87 -5.02 15.06
N ASP A 88 4.84 -5.88 14.04
CA ASP A 88 6.06 -6.38 13.40
C ASP A 88 6.84 -5.25 12.73
N ALA A 89 6.16 -4.34 12.07
CA ALA A 89 6.80 -3.20 11.42
C ALA A 89 7.42 -2.23 12.42
N ALA A 90 6.83 -2.08 13.60
CA ALA A 90 7.36 -1.20 14.64
C ALA A 90 8.64 -1.76 15.28
N ASP A 91 8.81 -3.09 15.27
CA ASP A 91 9.99 -3.76 15.80
C ASP A 91 11.18 -3.75 14.83
N GLU A 92 10.94 -3.39 13.62
CA GLU A 92 11.97 -3.23 12.60
C GLU A 92 12.44 -1.77 12.55
#